data_79c530b30313f84ce69fd171664a548a
#
_entry.id   79c530b30313f84ce69fd171664a548a
#
_cell.length_a   1.000
_cell.length_b   1.000
_cell.length_c   1.000
_cell.angle_alpha   90.00
_cell.angle_beta   90.00
_cell.angle_gamma   90.00
#
_symmetry.space_group_name_H-M   'P 1'
#
loop_
_entity.id
_entity.type
_entity.pdbx_description
1 polymer ?
#
loop_
_entity_poly.entity_id
_entity_poly.type
_entity_poly.pdbx_seq_one_letter_code
_entity_poly.pdbx_strand_id
1 'polypeptide(L)'
;MSQDMVTVLTKRILESVQYYENFSIPIGVSNRHIHVSREDLDILYGEGYALTHKSELGQPGQFAANETVTLQGPKGTFKHVRILGPVRKQSQVEISKTDSFRLGIKAPITLSGHLQGTPGITLIGPKGTVELSCGVIIAARHIH
;
A
#
# COMPACT_ATOMS: atom_id res chain seq x y z
N MET A 1 5.84 -53.46 13.49
CA MET A 1 4.79 -52.46 13.66
C MET A 1 3.44 -53.12 13.61
N SER A 2 2.53 -52.88 14.55
CA SER A 2 1.19 -53.46 14.57
C SER A 2 0.33 -52.82 13.46
N GLN A 3 -0.71 -53.58 13.02
CA GLN A 3 -1.71 -53.12 12.06
C GLN A 3 -2.40 -51.83 12.54
N ASP A 4 -2.71 -51.76 13.83
CA ASP A 4 -3.36 -50.59 14.43
C ASP A 4 -2.47 -49.33 14.39
N MET A 5 -1.18 -49.49 14.58
CA MET A 5 -0.23 -48.39 14.49
C MET A 5 -0.10 -47.86 13.06
N VAL A 6 -0.08 -48.74 12.07
CA VAL A 6 -0.09 -48.35 10.65
C VAL A 6 -1.36 -47.56 10.30
N THR A 7 -2.51 -48.03 10.76
CA THR A 7 -3.82 -47.36 10.55
C THR A 7 -3.85 -45.98 11.18
N VAL A 8 -3.36 -45.80 12.39
CA VAL A 8 -3.31 -44.49 13.10
C VAL A 8 -2.39 -43.53 12.39
N LEU A 9 -1.19 -43.96 11.96
CA LEU A 9 -0.23 -43.11 11.21
C LEU A 9 -0.81 -42.69 9.87
N THR A 10 -1.43 -43.60 9.13
CA THR A 10 -2.07 -43.31 7.84
C THR A 10 -3.14 -42.25 7.99
N LYS A 11 -4.01 -42.37 9.00
CA LYS A 11 -5.08 -41.41 9.29
C LYS A 11 -4.49 -40.02 9.59
N ARG A 12 -3.47 -39.92 10.42
CA ARG A 12 -2.81 -38.65 10.75
C ARG A 12 -2.18 -37.99 9.52
N ILE A 13 -1.55 -38.75 8.65
CA ILE A 13 -0.98 -38.25 7.41
C ILE A 13 -2.07 -37.69 6.50
N LEU A 14 -3.17 -38.42 6.32
CA LEU A 14 -4.30 -37.97 5.49
C LEU A 14 -4.95 -36.70 6.03
N GLU A 15 -5.14 -36.60 7.33
CA GLU A 15 -5.68 -35.40 7.98
C GLU A 15 -4.75 -34.21 7.78
N SER A 16 -3.44 -34.41 7.89
CA SER A 16 -2.44 -33.36 7.63
C SER A 16 -2.45 -32.89 6.18
N VAL A 17 -2.50 -33.81 5.23
CA VAL A 17 -2.57 -33.48 3.81
C VAL A 17 -3.85 -32.71 3.50
N GLN A 18 -5.00 -33.14 4.01
CA GLN A 18 -6.27 -32.44 3.84
C GLN A 18 -6.26 -31.03 4.45
N TYR A 19 -5.60 -30.87 5.60
CA TYR A 19 -5.41 -29.55 6.21
C TYR A 19 -4.63 -28.62 5.29
N TYR A 20 -3.51 -29.06 4.74
CA TYR A 20 -2.69 -28.26 3.84
C TYR A 20 -3.38 -28.00 2.50
N GLU A 21 -4.11 -28.95 1.95
CA GLU A 21 -4.86 -28.77 0.71
C GLU A 21 -5.99 -27.75 0.84
N ASN A 22 -6.59 -27.64 2.02
CA ASN A 22 -7.67 -26.69 2.29
C ASN A 22 -7.16 -25.38 2.92
N PHE A 23 -5.86 -25.25 3.14
CA PHE A 23 -5.27 -24.04 3.70
C PHE A 23 -5.18 -22.97 2.64
N SER A 24 -5.86 -21.86 2.86
CA SER A 24 -5.79 -20.69 1.98
C SER A 24 -5.28 -19.49 2.77
N ILE A 25 -4.34 -18.76 2.15
CA ILE A 25 -3.87 -17.49 2.68
C ILE A 25 -4.60 -16.40 1.91
N PRO A 26 -5.44 -15.57 2.58
CA PRO A 26 -6.09 -14.46 1.90
C PRO A 26 -5.04 -13.45 1.44
N ILE A 27 -5.13 -13.06 0.18
CA ILE A 27 -4.22 -12.09 -0.43
C ILE A 27 -5.03 -10.87 -0.81
N GLY A 28 -4.62 -9.70 -0.30
CA GLY A 28 -5.12 -8.42 -0.75
C GLY A 28 -4.16 -7.77 -1.74
N VAL A 29 -4.68 -7.19 -2.80
CA VAL A 29 -3.92 -6.38 -3.73
C VAL A 29 -4.28 -4.92 -3.51
N SER A 30 -3.32 -4.11 -3.08
CA SER A 30 -3.53 -2.67 -2.91
C SER A 30 -3.58 -1.98 -4.27
N ASN A 31 -4.55 -1.10 -4.43
CA ASN A 31 -4.49 -0.11 -5.50
C ASN A 31 -3.44 0.96 -5.19
N ARG A 32 -3.09 1.78 -6.20
CA ARG A 32 -2.26 2.95 -5.96
C ARG A 32 -2.87 3.81 -4.88
N HIS A 33 -2.05 4.27 -3.96
CA HIS A 33 -2.47 5.12 -2.85
C HIS A 33 -1.31 5.98 -2.36
N ILE A 34 -1.62 6.90 -1.47
CA ILE A 34 -0.63 7.82 -0.91
C ILE A 34 -0.81 7.93 0.60
N HIS A 35 0.32 8.01 1.30
CA HIS A 35 0.41 8.48 2.67
C HIS A 35 1.00 9.88 2.64
N VAL A 36 0.46 10.80 3.42
CA VAL A 36 0.89 12.21 3.42
C VAL A 36 1.46 12.61 4.76
N SER A 37 2.45 13.49 4.73
CA SER A 37 2.90 14.22 5.92
C SER A 37 1.91 15.31 6.28
N ARG A 38 2.00 15.84 7.52
CA ARG A 38 1.18 16.97 7.95
C ARG A 38 1.41 18.20 7.05
N GLU A 39 2.65 18.47 6.74
CA GLU A 39 3.06 19.62 5.95
C GLU A 39 2.49 19.55 4.53
N ASP A 40 2.61 18.39 3.89
CA ASP A 40 2.11 18.19 2.53
C ASP A 40 0.58 18.22 2.48
N LEU A 41 -0.10 17.65 3.48
CA LEU A 41 -1.55 17.72 3.57
C LEU A 41 -2.05 19.16 3.72
N ASP A 42 -1.36 19.98 4.50
CA ASP A 42 -1.69 21.41 4.67
C ASP A 42 -1.59 22.16 3.33
N ILE A 43 -0.60 21.84 2.51
CA ILE A 43 -0.46 22.44 1.17
C ILE A 43 -1.57 21.95 0.24
N LEU A 44 -1.85 20.66 0.24
CA LEU A 44 -2.81 20.03 -0.69
C LEU A 44 -4.27 20.39 -0.38
N TYR A 45 -4.62 20.49 0.89
CA TYR A 45 -6.01 20.64 1.35
C TYR A 45 -6.27 21.88 2.21
N GLY A 46 -5.23 22.57 2.65
CA GLY A 46 -5.31 23.74 3.52
C GLY A 46 -4.75 23.49 4.90
N GLU A 47 -4.22 24.55 5.53
CA GLU A 47 -3.61 24.47 6.84
C GLU A 47 -4.58 23.91 7.89
N GLY A 48 -4.11 22.94 8.69
CA GLY A 48 -4.89 22.30 9.73
C GLY A 48 -5.97 21.34 9.24
N TYR A 49 -5.99 21.01 7.96
CA TYR A 49 -6.99 20.09 7.41
C TYR A 49 -6.91 18.71 8.06
N ALA A 50 -8.06 18.16 8.43
CA ALA A 50 -8.17 16.82 9.00
C ALA A 50 -8.72 15.85 7.95
N LEU A 51 -8.01 14.74 7.72
CA LEU A 51 -8.49 13.66 6.85
C LEU A 51 -9.82 13.11 7.40
N THR A 52 -10.78 12.90 6.50
CA THR A 52 -12.07 12.33 6.86
C THR A 52 -12.07 10.83 6.61
N HIS A 53 -12.67 10.09 7.52
CA HIS A 53 -12.65 8.63 7.52
C HIS A 53 -13.68 8.06 6.53
N LYS A 54 -13.24 7.23 5.61
CA LYS A 54 -14.11 6.50 4.68
C LYS A 54 -14.34 5.06 5.11
N SER A 55 -13.26 4.33 5.37
CA SER A 55 -13.31 2.92 5.79
C SER A 55 -12.04 2.50 6.52
N GLU A 56 -12.19 1.53 7.42
CA GLU A 56 -11.04 0.91 8.08
C GLU A 56 -10.24 0.06 7.09
N LEU A 57 -8.94 -0.02 7.34
CA LEU A 57 -8.04 -0.95 6.67
C LEU A 57 -7.74 -2.14 7.56
N GLY A 58 -7.25 -3.24 6.97
CA GLY A 58 -6.86 -4.42 7.72
C GLY A 58 -5.75 -4.18 8.74
N GLN A 59 -4.96 -3.13 8.57
CA GLN A 59 -3.94 -2.71 9.53
C GLN A 59 -4.54 -1.86 10.64
N PRO A 60 -4.33 -2.22 11.94
CA PRO A 60 -4.87 -1.45 13.04
C PRO A 60 -4.43 0.02 13.02
N GLY A 61 -5.38 0.92 13.21
CA GLY A 61 -5.15 2.35 13.25
C GLY A 61 -4.99 3.04 11.90
N GLN A 62 -5.01 2.29 10.80
CA GLN A 62 -4.98 2.85 9.46
C GLN A 62 -6.37 2.86 8.82
N PHE A 63 -6.62 3.89 8.01
CA PHE A 63 -7.91 4.05 7.35
C PHE A 63 -7.77 4.64 5.95
N ALA A 64 -8.73 4.33 5.08
CA ALA A 64 -8.89 5.02 3.81
C ALA A 64 -9.65 6.33 4.06
N ALA A 65 -9.06 7.44 3.63
CA ALA A 65 -9.71 8.74 3.71
C ALA A 65 -10.64 8.97 2.53
N ASN A 66 -11.57 9.92 2.65
CA ASN A 66 -12.38 10.38 1.52
C ASN A 66 -11.55 11.19 0.53
N GLU A 67 -10.50 11.84 1.02
CA GLU A 67 -9.63 12.73 0.25
C GLU A 67 -8.80 11.96 -0.76
N THR A 68 -8.62 12.58 -1.91
CA THR A 68 -7.80 12.07 -3.02
C THR A 68 -6.88 13.15 -3.55
N VAL A 69 -5.85 12.74 -4.25
CA VAL A 69 -4.95 13.65 -4.97
C VAL A 69 -4.76 13.17 -6.40
N THR A 70 -4.23 14.04 -7.24
CA THR A 70 -3.74 13.70 -8.56
C THR A 70 -2.24 13.46 -8.48
N LEU A 71 -1.78 12.34 -9.04
CA LEU A 71 -0.36 12.06 -9.24
C LEU A 71 0.02 12.48 -10.64
N GLN A 72 1.03 13.31 -10.78
CA GLN A 72 1.55 13.74 -12.09
C GLN A 72 3.02 13.33 -12.22
N GLY A 73 3.27 12.40 -13.11
CA GLY A 73 4.61 12.00 -13.52
C GLY A 73 5.02 12.61 -14.86
N PRO A 74 6.25 12.35 -15.34
CA PRO A 74 6.74 12.88 -16.61
C PRO A 74 5.94 12.45 -17.85
N LYS A 75 5.34 11.28 -17.82
CA LYS A 75 4.63 10.69 -18.97
C LYS A 75 3.14 10.52 -18.79
N GLY A 76 2.62 10.70 -17.60
CA GLY A 76 1.21 10.47 -17.35
C GLY A 76 0.74 10.96 -16.02
N THR A 77 -0.59 10.87 -15.84
CA THR A 77 -1.30 11.40 -14.68
C THR A 77 -2.33 10.39 -14.21
N PHE A 78 -2.45 10.21 -12.91
CA PHE A 78 -3.55 9.49 -12.29
C PHE A 78 -4.35 10.42 -11.40
N LYS A 79 -5.65 10.54 -11.66
CA LYS A 79 -6.59 11.30 -10.83
C LYS A 79 -7.22 10.43 -9.76
N HIS A 80 -7.71 11.07 -8.70
CA HIS A 80 -8.48 10.43 -7.62
C HIS A 80 -7.71 9.32 -6.91
N VAL A 81 -6.42 9.53 -6.67
CA VAL A 81 -5.60 8.60 -5.91
C VAL A 81 -5.88 8.80 -4.42
N ARG A 82 -6.26 7.73 -3.75
CA ARG A 82 -6.71 7.73 -2.36
C ARG A 82 -5.59 8.06 -1.38
N ILE A 83 -5.90 8.95 -0.43
CA ILE A 83 -5.05 9.16 0.74
C ILE A 83 -5.42 8.14 1.80
N LEU A 84 -4.41 7.50 2.38
CA LEU A 84 -4.55 6.64 3.55
C LEU A 84 -4.05 7.38 4.78
N GLY A 85 -4.86 7.37 5.82
CA GLY A 85 -4.52 7.98 7.11
C GLY A 85 -4.06 6.94 8.13
N PRO A 86 -3.52 7.40 9.26
CA PRO A 86 -3.29 8.79 9.65
C PRO A 86 -2.10 9.43 8.93
N VAL A 87 -1.89 10.73 9.14
CA VAL A 87 -0.70 11.43 8.59
C VAL A 87 0.58 10.80 9.11
N ARG A 88 1.60 10.78 8.25
CA ARG A 88 2.92 10.23 8.56
C ARG A 88 3.97 11.33 8.68
N LYS A 89 5.18 10.97 9.10
CA LYS A 89 6.31 11.91 9.14
C LYS A 89 6.77 12.34 7.76
N GLN A 90 6.61 11.45 6.76
CA GLN A 90 7.05 11.69 5.40
C GLN A 90 6.00 11.14 4.43
N SER A 91 5.75 11.87 3.35
CA SER A 91 4.83 11.43 2.30
C SER A 91 5.44 10.29 1.49
N GLN A 92 4.59 9.32 1.13
CA GLN A 92 4.96 8.13 0.38
C GLN A 92 3.86 7.79 -0.61
N VAL A 93 4.26 7.52 -1.85
CA VAL A 93 3.34 7.11 -2.92
C VAL A 93 3.62 5.66 -3.27
N GLU A 94 2.61 4.83 -3.15
CA GLU A 94 2.70 3.43 -3.52
C GLU A 94 1.95 3.16 -4.82
N ILE A 95 2.66 2.62 -5.78
CA ILE A 95 2.15 2.33 -7.13
C ILE A 95 2.50 0.92 -7.55
N SER A 96 1.82 0.42 -8.57
CA SER A 96 2.19 -0.83 -9.22
C SER A 96 3.32 -0.62 -10.24
N LYS A 97 3.95 -1.70 -10.67
CA LYS A 97 4.94 -1.64 -11.74
C LYS A 97 4.32 -1.11 -13.05
N THR A 98 3.11 -1.51 -13.36
CA THR A 98 2.38 -0.97 -14.53
C THR A 98 2.15 0.53 -14.41
N ASP A 99 1.75 1.02 -13.23
CA ASP A 99 1.59 2.44 -12.98
C ASP A 99 2.90 3.21 -13.15
N SER A 100 4.02 2.63 -12.73
CA SER A 100 5.34 3.26 -12.88
C SER A 100 5.68 3.53 -14.34
N PHE A 101 5.37 2.60 -15.24
CA PHE A 101 5.53 2.81 -16.68
C PHE A 101 4.63 3.92 -17.22
N ARG A 102 3.37 3.94 -16.79
CA ARG A 102 2.40 4.96 -17.24
C ARG A 102 2.75 6.36 -16.75
N LEU A 103 3.28 6.46 -15.54
CA LEU A 103 3.76 7.74 -14.98
C LEU A 103 5.13 8.15 -15.54
N GLY A 104 5.91 7.21 -16.07
CA GLY A 104 7.28 7.45 -16.53
C GLY A 104 8.27 7.57 -15.36
N ILE A 105 8.04 6.85 -14.28
CA ILE A 105 8.84 6.87 -13.06
C ILE A 105 9.41 5.48 -12.82
N LYS A 106 10.72 5.39 -12.56
CA LYS A 106 11.37 4.12 -12.18
C LYS A 106 11.31 3.93 -10.66
N ALA A 107 10.15 3.50 -10.16
CA ALA A 107 9.98 3.25 -8.75
C ALA A 107 10.64 1.91 -8.35
N PRO A 108 11.45 1.89 -7.29
CA PRO A 108 12.04 0.64 -6.79
C PRO A 108 11.02 -0.18 -6.01
N ILE A 109 11.23 -1.50 -5.98
CA ILE A 109 10.53 -2.39 -5.07
C ILE A 109 11.24 -2.32 -3.73
N THR A 110 10.57 -1.81 -2.71
CA THR A 110 11.15 -1.65 -1.38
C THR A 110 10.09 -1.71 -0.28
N LEU A 111 10.53 -1.69 0.96
CA LEU A 111 9.64 -1.66 2.11
C LEU A 111 9.10 -0.25 2.33
N SER A 112 7.86 -0.17 2.84
CA SER A 112 7.27 1.08 3.29
C SER A 112 8.18 1.79 4.29
N GLY A 113 8.35 3.09 4.10
CA GLY A 113 9.24 3.92 4.93
C GLY A 113 10.70 3.98 4.46
N HIS A 114 11.14 3.09 3.58
CA HIS A 114 12.50 3.09 3.02
C HIS A 114 12.55 3.97 1.76
N LEU A 115 12.53 5.28 1.95
CA LEU A 115 12.32 6.25 0.87
C LEU A 115 13.60 6.90 0.34
N GLN A 116 14.73 6.66 0.97
CA GLN A 116 16.01 7.24 0.54
C GLN A 116 16.39 6.73 -0.86
N GLY A 117 16.73 7.67 -1.75
CA GLY A 117 17.12 7.34 -3.11
C GLY A 117 15.96 6.98 -4.05
N THR A 118 14.72 7.04 -3.57
CA THR A 118 13.53 6.80 -4.40
C THR A 118 13.17 8.02 -5.23
N PRO A 119 12.49 7.86 -6.37
CA PRO A 119 12.08 8.99 -7.19
C PRO A 119 10.98 9.83 -6.54
N GLY A 120 10.87 11.07 -6.98
CA GLY A 120 9.81 11.98 -6.61
C GLY A 120 8.64 11.97 -7.60
N ILE A 121 7.63 12.75 -7.31
CA ILE A 121 6.44 12.94 -8.14
C ILE A 121 5.72 14.21 -7.72
N THR A 122 4.93 14.79 -8.62
CA THR A 122 4.07 15.93 -8.31
C THR A 122 2.71 15.45 -7.81
N LEU A 123 2.29 15.98 -6.68
CA LEU A 123 0.97 15.78 -6.07
C LEU A 123 0.13 17.02 -6.28
N ILE A 124 -1.08 16.87 -6.77
CA ILE A 124 -2.01 17.98 -6.98
C ILE A 124 -3.25 17.76 -6.13
N GLY A 125 -3.50 18.68 -5.21
CA GLY A 125 -4.69 18.72 -4.38
C GLY A 125 -5.59 19.91 -4.73
N PRO A 126 -6.74 20.04 -4.05
CA PRO A 126 -7.69 21.13 -4.34
C PRO A 126 -7.19 22.53 -3.95
N LYS A 127 -6.24 22.62 -3.03
CA LYS A 127 -5.71 23.90 -2.52
C LYS A 127 -4.28 24.19 -2.93
N GLY A 128 -3.54 23.21 -3.41
CA GLY A 128 -2.15 23.40 -3.78
C GLY A 128 -1.49 22.17 -4.36
N THR A 129 -0.25 22.34 -4.74
CA THR A 129 0.59 21.33 -5.39
C THR A 129 1.87 21.13 -4.59
N VAL A 130 2.27 19.87 -4.44
CA VAL A 130 3.50 19.46 -3.76
C VAL A 130 4.39 18.71 -4.74
N GLU A 131 5.65 19.12 -4.86
CA GLU A 131 6.66 18.35 -5.57
C GLU A 131 7.47 17.53 -4.58
N LEU A 132 7.23 16.22 -4.56
CA LEU A 132 8.04 15.31 -3.74
C LEU A 132 9.39 15.10 -4.41
N SER A 133 10.47 15.31 -3.66
CA SER A 133 11.83 14.99 -4.12
C SER A 133 12.14 13.50 -4.11
N CYS A 134 11.43 12.75 -3.27
CA CYS A 134 11.48 11.28 -3.14
C CYS A 134 10.17 10.76 -2.57
N GLY A 135 10.00 9.45 -2.55
CA GLY A 135 8.87 8.82 -1.87
C GLY A 135 8.00 7.93 -2.74
N VAL A 136 8.31 7.75 -4.02
CA VAL A 136 7.56 6.85 -4.90
C VAL A 136 8.18 5.46 -4.86
N ILE A 137 7.39 4.47 -4.47
CA ILE A 137 7.82 3.07 -4.34
C ILE A 137 6.81 2.11 -4.94
N ILE A 138 7.28 0.92 -5.24
CA ILE A 138 6.46 -0.27 -5.40
C ILE A 138 6.63 -1.06 -4.11
N ALA A 139 5.59 -1.16 -3.29
CA ALA A 139 5.70 -1.83 -2.01
C ALA A 139 6.02 -3.31 -2.18
N ALA A 140 7.05 -3.78 -1.48
CA ALA A 140 7.38 -5.19 -1.43
C ALA A 140 6.24 -5.99 -0.78
N ARG A 141 6.07 -7.23 -1.21
CA ARG A 141 5.09 -8.14 -0.59
C ARG A 141 5.41 -8.32 0.89
N HIS A 142 4.41 -8.24 1.72
CA HIS A 142 4.57 -8.37 3.16
C HIS A 142 3.34 -9.02 3.79
N ILE A 143 3.52 -9.54 5.00
CA ILE A 143 2.49 -10.18 5.81
C ILE A 143 2.14 -9.25 6.97
N HIS A 144 0.87 -9.12 7.24
CA HIS A 144 0.34 -8.35 8.38
C HIS A 144 -0.10 -9.27 9.52
#